data_95252d17bc6d04693109b05f24ca43ed
#
_entry.id   95252d17bc6d04693109b05f24ca43ed
#
_cell.length_a   1.000
_cell.length_b   1.000
_cell.length_c   1.000
_cell.angle_alpha   90.00
_cell.angle_beta   90.00
_cell.angle_gamma   90.00
#
_symmetry.space_group_name_H-M   'P 1'
#
loop_
_entity.id
_entity.type
_entity.pdbx_description
1 polymer ?
#
loop_
_entity_poly.entity_id
_entity_poly.type
_entity_poly.pdbx_seq_one_letter_code
_entity_poly.pdbx_strand_id
1 'polypeptide(L)'
;MPIRLGHFEKPEKLTKSDDSDNKYAKYAAEPFETGFGHTIGNSLRRVLLSSLEGAAITSVKIEGADHEFATVEGVVEDVTDIVLNLKKVRFRHNNREPKEVRLNVTADGPIVAGDLELPPGLKVVNKKQVICTTDKSQKVEMVMEVQVGRGFLPGDANKKADQPIGVIQIDSIFSPVTRVRYAIEAARVGQRTDYDKLILEMWTDGRLNPDEALKQASEILSHHLSVFTGINDEAFEFEQDAKAKDENREAQRKLLNTSVNEIELSVRAANCLNNANITTLGHLAMKSEAEMLKYRNFGKKSLTEIKEKLKEYNLSLGEKIDPSLLDSPPTPPPADAFEDGPPAGIEIAPPAGLNADQ
;
A
#
# COMPACT_ATOMS: atom_id res chain seq x y z
N MET A 1 -10.42 27.03 14.01
CA MET A 1 -11.45 26.17 13.43
C MET A 1 -11.00 25.80 12.04
N PRO A 2 -11.08 24.54 11.61
CA PRO A 2 -10.69 24.17 10.26
C PRO A 2 -11.55 24.92 9.23
N ILE A 3 -10.93 25.31 8.12
CA ILE A 3 -11.66 25.95 7.02
C ILE A 3 -12.46 24.86 6.31
N ARG A 4 -13.78 24.97 6.29
CA ARG A 4 -14.66 24.03 5.59
C ARG A 4 -14.76 24.39 4.12
N LEU A 5 -14.33 23.47 3.26
CA LEU A 5 -14.54 23.54 1.83
C LEU A 5 -15.90 22.93 1.48
N GLY A 6 -16.52 23.43 0.42
CA GLY A 6 -17.80 22.93 -0.06
C GLY A 6 -17.78 21.46 -0.46
N HIS A 7 -18.93 20.94 -0.85
CA HIS A 7 -19.11 19.56 -1.29
C HIS A 7 -18.44 19.36 -2.67
N PHE A 8 -17.51 18.40 -2.73
CA PHE A 8 -16.87 17.96 -3.97
C PHE A 8 -17.19 16.48 -4.18
N GLU A 9 -17.79 16.17 -5.30
CA GLU A 9 -18.00 14.77 -5.69
C GLU A 9 -16.67 14.11 -6.04
N LYS A 10 -16.36 13.01 -5.36
CA LYS A 10 -15.16 12.20 -5.61
C LYS A 10 -15.55 10.76 -5.93
N PRO A 11 -14.80 10.05 -6.77
CA PRO A 11 -15.08 8.65 -7.05
C PRO A 11 -14.91 7.81 -5.79
N GLU A 12 -15.93 7.02 -5.47
CA GLU A 12 -15.90 6.11 -4.33
C GLU A 12 -15.27 4.76 -4.67
N LYS A 13 -15.39 4.35 -5.93
CA LYS A 13 -14.93 3.03 -6.39
C LYS A 13 -14.11 3.13 -7.66
N LEU A 14 -13.06 2.32 -7.70
CA LEU A 14 -12.30 2.01 -8.90
C LEU A 14 -12.78 0.66 -9.44
N THR A 15 -13.42 0.69 -10.60
CA THR A 15 -13.91 -0.53 -11.26
C THR A 15 -12.86 -1.01 -12.26
N LYS A 16 -12.48 -2.29 -12.17
CA LYS A 16 -11.59 -2.95 -13.12
C LYS A 16 -12.43 -3.77 -14.09
N SER A 17 -12.12 -3.69 -15.39
CA SER A 17 -12.80 -4.47 -16.42
C SER A 17 -12.39 -5.95 -16.36
N ASP A 18 -13.32 -6.86 -16.67
CA ASP A 18 -13.11 -8.31 -16.71
C ASP A 18 -12.10 -8.72 -17.81
N ASP A 19 -11.92 -7.91 -18.86
CA ASP A 19 -10.94 -8.15 -19.93
C ASP A 19 -9.48 -7.91 -19.47
N SER A 20 -9.25 -7.61 -18.20
CA SER A 20 -7.92 -7.33 -17.66
C SER A 20 -7.13 -8.61 -17.39
N ASP A 21 -5.84 -8.58 -17.73
CA ASP A 21 -4.90 -9.65 -17.46
C ASP A 21 -3.68 -9.17 -16.62
N ASN A 22 -2.66 -10.01 -16.47
CA ASN A 22 -1.45 -9.67 -15.72
C ASN A 22 -0.58 -8.57 -16.36
N LYS A 23 -0.83 -8.24 -17.64
CA LYS A 23 -0.07 -7.23 -18.40
C LYS A 23 -0.92 -6.08 -18.90
N TYR A 24 -2.23 -6.22 -18.89
CA TYR A 24 -3.18 -5.21 -19.33
C TYR A 24 -4.28 -5.04 -18.31
N ALA A 25 -4.64 -3.81 -18.03
CA ALA A 25 -5.84 -3.52 -17.25
C ALA A 25 -6.52 -2.23 -17.73
N LYS A 26 -7.83 -2.25 -17.65
CA LYS A 26 -8.72 -1.12 -17.88
C LYS A 26 -9.45 -0.79 -16.60
N TYR A 27 -9.31 0.44 -16.14
CA TYR A 27 -9.94 0.96 -14.94
C TYR A 27 -10.94 2.04 -15.31
N ALA A 28 -12.04 2.08 -14.58
CA ALA A 28 -13.02 3.17 -14.64
C ALA A 28 -13.24 3.73 -13.24
N ALA A 29 -13.17 5.05 -13.13
CA ALA A 29 -13.45 5.78 -11.90
C ALA A 29 -14.45 6.90 -12.18
N GLU A 30 -15.51 6.95 -11.42
CA GLU A 30 -16.60 7.93 -11.49
C GLU A 30 -17.29 8.09 -10.13
N PRO A 31 -17.90 9.25 -9.83
CA PRO A 31 -17.88 10.49 -10.61
C PRO A 31 -16.67 11.37 -10.26
N PHE A 32 -16.22 12.18 -11.19
CA PHE A 32 -15.34 13.32 -10.94
C PHE A 32 -16.08 14.61 -11.34
N GLU A 33 -15.78 15.73 -10.71
CA GLU A 33 -16.26 17.01 -11.20
C GLU A 33 -15.66 17.35 -12.57
N THR A 34 -16.40 18.13 -13.36
CA THR A 34 -16.02 18.50 -14.73
C THR A 34 -14.59 19.03 -14.81
N GLY A 35 -13.78 18.41 -15.66
CA GLY A 35 -12.36 18.75 -15.88
C GLY A 35 -11.37 17.99 -14.98
N PHE A 36 -11.79 17.48 -13.81
CA PHE A 36 -10.90 16.71 -12.93
C PHE A 36 -10.48 15.38 -13.56
N GLY A 37 -11.35 14.75 -14.35
CA GLY A 37 -11.01 13.55 -15.09
C GLY A 37 -9.75 13.74 -15.97
N HIS A 38 -9.65 14.86 -16.68
CA HIS A 38 -8.47 15.19 -17.49
C HIS A 38 -7.23 15.46 -16.64
N THR A 39 -7.37 16.22 -15.58
CA THR A 39 -6.26 16.56 -14.66
C THR A 39 -5.64 15.30 -14.06
N ILE A 40 -6.46 14.43 -13.48
CA ILE A 40 -6.02 13.19 -12.83
C ILE A 40 -5.52 12.19 -13.88
N GLY A 41 -6.26 11.99 -14.98
CA GLY A 41 -5.89 11.05 -16.05
C GLY A 41 -4.54 11.37 -16.68
N ASN A 42 -4.28 12.65 -16.98
CA ASN A 42 -3.00 13.09 -17.55
C ASN A 42 -1.87 12.98 -16.53
N SER A 43 -2.10 13.36 -15.27
CA SER A 43 -1.11 13.26 -14.20
C SER A 43 -0.70 11.80 -13.97
N LEU A 44 -1.65 10.89 -13.83
CA LEU A 44 -1.40 9.45 -13.69
C LEU A 44 -0.66 8.89 -14.91
N ARG A 45 -1.09 9.23 -16.13
CA ARG A 45 -0.41 8.80 -17.35
C ARG A 45 1.06 9.18 -17.36
N ARG A 46 1.39 10.42 -16.98
CA ARG A 46 2.78 10.91 -16.93
C ARG A 46 3.59 10.16 -15.90
N VAL A 47 3.08 10.01 -14.70
CA VAL A 47 3.78 9.30 -13.60
C VAL A 47 3.98 7.82 -13.95
N LEU A 48 2.96 7.15 -14.49
CA LEU A 48 3.03 5.74 -14.91
C LEU A 48 4.13 5.50 -15.95
N LEU A 49 4.31 6.41 -16.90
CA LEU A 49 5.29 6.25 -17.98
C LEU A 49 6.73 6.62 -17.57
N SER A 50 6.90 7.56 -16.62
CA SER A 50 8.22 8.15 -16.34
C SER A 50 8.79 7.83 -14.97
N SER A 51 7.95 7.54 -13.96
CA SER A 51 8.41 7.60 -12.56
C SER A 51 8.47 6.25 -11.86
N LEU A 52 7.91 5.21 -12.48
CA LEU A 52 7.97 3.85 -11.92
C LEU A 52 9.35 3.25 -12.08
N GLU A 53 9.76 2.49 -11.07
CA GLU A 53 11.05 1.81 -11.05
C GLU A 53 10.98 0.44 -11.72
N GLY A 54 12.07 0.06 -12.37
CA GLY A 54 12.24 -1.28 -12.92
C GLY A 54 13.71 -1.67 -13.00
N ALA A 55 14.00 -2.95 -13.19
CA ALA A 55 15.32 -3.47 -13.35
C ALA A 55 15.67 -3.67 -14.85
N ALA A 56 16.87 -3.27 -15.25
CA ALA A 56 17.36 -3.46 -16.61
C ALA A 56 18.89 -3.71 -16.60
N ILE A 57 19.39 -4.32 -17.68
CA ILE A 57 20.82 -4.48 -17.91
C ILE A 57 21.40 -3.11 -18.28
N THR A 58 22.48 -2.72 -17.62
CA THR A 58 23.19 -1.45 -17.87
C THR A 58 24.51 -1.66 -18.63
N SER A 59 25.14 -2.80 -18.44
CA SER A 59 26.37 -3.16 -19.14
C SER A 59 26.49 -4.67 -19.34
N VAL A 60 27.25 -5.08 -20.36
CA VAL A 60 27.61 -6.46 -20.61
C VAL A 60 29.08 -6.55 -20.98
N LYS A 61 29.74 -7.58 -20.51
CA LYS A 61 31.07 -8.04 -20.97
C LYS A 61 30.87 -9.41 -21.59
N ILE A 62 31.28 -9.56 -22.85
CA ILE A 62 31.22 -10.79 -23.61
C ILE A 62 32.66 -11.30 -23.83
N GLU A 63 32.90 -12.52 -23.47
CA GLU A 63 34.20 -13.15 -23.72
C GLU A 63 34.44 -13.27 -25.24
N GLY A 64 35.58 -12.78 -25.72
CA GLY A 64 35.93 -12.78 -27.16
C GLY A 64 35.37 -11.57 -27.95
N ALA A 65 34.81 -10.55 -27.28
CA ALA A 65 34.34 -9.31 -27.91
C ALA A 65 34.82 -8.09 -27.13
N ASP A 66 35.62 -7.24 -27.77
CA ASP A 66 36.16 -6.02 -27.16
C ASP A 66 35.33 -4.77 -27.42
N HIS A 67 34.44 -4.81 -28.37
CA HIS A 67 33.57 -3.69 -28.77
C HIS A 67 32.23 -4.16 -29.34
N GLU A 68 31.26 -3.26 -29.42
CA GLU A 68 29.89 -3.53 -29.84
C GLU A 68 29.72 -4.01 -31.30
N PHE A 69 30.70 -3.76 -32.17
CA PHE A 69 30.69 -4.18 -33.58
C PHE A 69 31.53 -5.44 -33.82
N ALA A 70 31.93 -6.14 -32.78
CA ALA A 70 32.66 -7.40 -32.88
C ALA A 70 31.72 -8.56 -33.24
N THR A 71 32.33 -9.65 -33.69
CA THR A 71 31.64 -10.95 -33.85
C THR A 71 32.25 -11.94 -32.86
N VAL A 72 31.44 -12.82 -32.31
CA VAL A 72 31.87 -13.89 -31.38
C VAL A 72 31.96 -15.18 -32.17
N GLU A 73 33.09 -15.87 -32.06
CA GLU A 73 33.30 -17.13 -32.78
C GLU A 73 32.30 -18.18 -32.33
N GLY A 74 31.64 -18.82 -33.29
CA GLY A 74 30.63 -19.87 -33.04
C GLY A 74 29.27 -19.34 -32.60
N VAL A 75 29.02 -18.03 -32.63
CA VAL A 75 27.72 -17.40 -32.43
C VAL A 75 27.25 -16.84 -33.76
N VAL A 76 25.97 -17.03 -34.08
CA VAL A 76 25.38 -16.63 -35.37
C VAL A 76 25.15 -15.12 -35.40
N GLU A 77 24.69 -14.53 -34.29
CA GLU A 77 24.42 -13.10 -34.15
C GLU A 77 25.70 -12.34 -33.85
N ASP A 78 25.81 -11.12 -34.34
CA ASP A 78 26.84 -10.18 -33.93
C ASP A 78 26.56 -9.60 -32.53
N VAL A 79 27.56 -8.91 -31.98
CA VAL A 79 27.43 -8.32 -30.62
C VAL A 79 26.34 -7.29 -30.57
N THR A 80 26.08 -6.54 -31.64
CA THR A 80 25.00 -5.55 -31.73
C THR A 80 23.64 -6.24 -31.58
N ASP A 81 23.41 -7.35 -32.28
CA ASP A 81 22.17 -8.12 -32.20
C ASP A 81 22.01 -8.75 -30.82
N ILE A 82 23.09 -9.27 -30.21
CA ILE A 82 23.08 -9.78 -28.84
C ILE A 82 22.64 -8.68 -27.86
N VAL A 83 23.20 -7.48 -27.97
CA VAL A 83 22.84 -6.31 -27.14
C VAL A 83 21.36 -5.94 -27.33
N LEU A 84 20.86 -5.95 -28.59
CA LEU A 84 19.44 -5.68 -28.86
C LEU A 84 18.52 -6.74 -28.27
N ASN A 85 18.95 -7.99 -28.21
CA ASN A 85 18.21 -9.07 -27.56
C ASN A 85 18.28 -8.95 -26.04
N LEU A 86 19.43 -8.61 -25.48
CA LEU A 86 19.59 -8.34 -24.03
C LEU A 86 18.69 -7.20 -23.55
N LYS A 87 18.52 -6.13 -24.35
CA LYS A 87 17.56 -5.04 -24.06
C LYS A 87 16.11 -5.53 -23.90
N LYS A 88 15.75 -6.66 -24.49
CA LYS A 88 14.40 -7.26 -24.41
C LYS A 88 14.22 -8.11 -23.15
N VAL A 89 15.30 -8.51 -22.46
CA VAL A 89 15.20 -9.31 -21.22
C VAL A 89 14.62 -8.46 -20.09
N ARG A 90 13.65 -9.01 -19.38
CA ARG A 90 12.92 -8.31 -18.32
C ARG A 90 13.22 -8.95 -16.97
N PHE A 91 13.72 -8.13 -16.05
CA PHE A 91 14.08 -8.57 -14.70
C PHE A 91 13.14 -7.98 -13.66
N ARG A 92 12.75 -8.80 -12.68
CA ARG A 92 12.11 -8.36 -11.44
C ARG A 92 13.14 -8.41 -10.33
N HIS A 93 13.40 -7.29 -9.69
CA HIS A 93 14.38 -7.14 -8.63
C HIS A 93 13.71 -6.59 -7.36
N ASN A 94 14.03 -7.19 -6.21
CA ASN A 94 13.42 -6.79 -4.93
C ASN A 94 14.26 -5.79 -4.14
N ASN A 95 15.49 -5.48 -4.61
CA ASN A 95 16.43 -4.58 -3.94
C ASN A 95 17.02 -3.58 -4.95
N ARG A 96 17.50 -2.42 -4.49
CA ARG A 96 18.10 -1.38 -5.36
C ARG A 96 19.59 -1.57 -5.65
N GLU A 97 20.23 -2.52 -4.98
CA GLU A 97 21.66 -2.78 -5.20
C GLU A 97 21.92 -3.35 -6.59
N PRO A 98 22.96 -2.88 -7.30
CA PRO A 98 23.38 -3.49 -8.56
C PRO A 98 23.70 -4.98 -8.37
N LYS A 99 23.29 -5.80 -9.32
CA LYS A 99 23.54 -7.25 -9.30
C LYS A 99 24.25 -7.69 -10.56
N GLU A 100 25.25 -8.52 -10.37
CA GLU A 100 25.96 -9.20 -11.46
C GLU A 100 25.20 -10.47 -11.84
N VAL A 101 24.92 -10.64 -13.12
CA VAL A 101 24.30 -11.81 -13.74
C VAL A 101 25.28 -12.44 -14.69
N ARG A 102 25.44 -13.74 -14.63
CA ARG A 102 26.35 -14.48 -15.51
C ARG A 102 25.59 -15.40 -16.44
N LEU A 103 26.12 -15.55 -17.62
CA LEU A 103 25.76 -16.58 -18.56
C LEU A 103 27.00 -17.42 -18.83
N ASN A 104 26.95 -18.71 -18.56
CA ASN A 104 28.02 -19.63 -18.84
C ASN A 104 27.39 -20.92 -19.39
N VAL A 105 27.27 -21.00 -20.71
CA VAL A 105 26.57 -22.07 -21.37
C VAL A 105 27.45 -22.64 -22.50
N THR A 106 27.51 -23.95 -22.56
CA THR A 106 28.06 -24.69 -23.71
C THR A 106 26.93 -25.46 -24.33
N ALA A 107 26.33 -24.92 -25.39
CA ALA A 107 25.18 -25.52 -26.04
C ALA A 107 25.29 -25.37 -27.55
N ASP A 108 24.47 -26.12 -28.26
CA ASP A 108 24.22 -26.01 -29.71
C ASP A 108 22.78 -25.53 -29.89
N GLY A 109 22.58 -24.39 -30.56
CA GLY A 109 21.27 -23.80 -30.79
C GLY A 109 20.98 -22.53 -29.94
N PRO A 110 19.71 -22.18 -29.74
CA PRO A 110 19.33 -20.90 -29.10
C PRO A 110 19.57 -20.91 -27.58
N ILE A 111 20.32 -19.93 -27.11
CA ILE A 111 20.52 -19.60 -25.69
C ILE A 111 19.44 -18.62 -25.27
N VAL A 112 18.72 -18.94 -24.20
CA VAL A 112 17.57 -18.14 -23.74
C VAL A 112 17.85 -17.46 -22.40
N ALA A 113 17.05 -16.45 -22.08
CA ALA A 113 17.15 -15.71 -20.81
C ALA A 113 16.88 -16.60 -19.57
N GLY A 114 16.33 -17.79 -19.76
CA GLY A 114 16.18 -18.79 -18.71
C GLY A 114 17.47 -19.43 -18.25
N ASP A 115 18.52 -19.41 -19.08
CA ASP A 115 19.82 -20.03 -18.83
C ASP A 115 20.78 -19.11 -18.03
N LEU A 116 20.33 -17.90 -17.68
CA LEU A 116 21.08 -16.93 -16.88
C LEU A 116 21.23 -17.42 -15.44
N GLU A 117 22.44 -17.35 -14.92
CA GLU A 117 22.74 -17.57 -13.51
C GLU A 117 22.35 -16.32 -12.70
N LEU A 118 21.26 -16.44 -11.95
CA LEU A 118 20.67 -15.30 -11.23
C LEU A 118 21.08 -15.29 -9.76
N PRO A 119 21.56 -14.14 -9.24
CA PRO A 119 21.79 -13.97 -7.82
C PRO A 119 20.46 -13.92 -7.04
N PRO A 120 20.49 -14.19 -5.71
CA PRO A 120 19.28 -14.12 -4.87
C PRO A 120 18.56 -12.77 -4.98
N GLY A 121 17.21 -12.82 -5.10
CA GLY A 121 16.36 -11.64 -5.19
C GLY A 121 16.15 -11.08 -6.61
N LEU A 122 16.83 -11.63 -7.63
CA LEU A 122 16.62 -11.30 -9.04
C LEU A 122 15.87 -12.43 -9.76
N LYS A 123 14.87 -12.10 -10.59
CA LYS A 123 14.09 -13.06 -11.37
C LYS A 123 13.92 -12.57 -12.81
N VAL A 124 14.06 -13.47 -13.77
CA VAL A 124 13.71 -13.21 -15.19
C VAL A 124 12.22 -13.46 -15.39
N VAL A 125 11.54 -12.49 -15.98
CA VAL A 125 10.10 -12.55 -16.28
C VAL A 125 9.85 -13.31 -17.59
N ASN A 126 10.62 -13.01 -18.64
CA ASN A 126 10.48 -13.58 -19.99
C ASN A 126 11.56 -14.61 -20.29
N LYS A 127 11.58 -15.71 -19.57
CA LYS A 127 12.59 -16.79 -19.67
C LYS A 127 12.82 -17.33 -21.09
N LYS A 128 11.83 -17.24 -21.98
CA LYS A 128 11.91 -17.74 -23.36
C LYS A 128 12.55 -16.74 -24.34
N GLN A 129 12.97 -15.56 -23.89
CA GLN A 129 13.62 -14.57 -24.74
C GLN A 129 14.98 -15.11 -25.18
N VAL A 130 15.18 -15.24 -26.48
CA VAL A 130 16.47 -15.63 -27.06
C VAL A 130 17.45 -14.49 -26.90
N ILE A 131 18.66 -14.81 -26.44
CA ILE A 131 19.80 -13.90 -26.32
C ILE A 131 20.68 -14.02 -27.55
N CYS A 132 21.16 -15.22 -27.85
CA CYS A 132 21.95 -15.55 -29.02
C CYS A 132 21.77 -17.01 -29.44
N THR A 133 22.28 -17.39 -30.60
CA THR A 133 22.23 -18.75 -31.15
C THR A 133 23.63 -19.22 -31.46
N THR A 134 24.00 -20.39 -30.99
CA THR A 134 25.31 -21.01 -31.29
C THR A 134 25.18 -21.99 -32.45
N ASP A 135 26.16 -21.96 -33.37
CA ASP A 135 26.24 -22.87 -34.55
C ASP A 135 26.96 -24.17 -34.22
N LYS A 136 27.69 -24.24 -33.11
CA LYS A 136 28.41 -25.43 -32.62
C LYS A 136 28.39 -25.38 -31.11
N SER A 137 28.74 -26.51 -30.45
CA SER A 137 28.90 -26.58 -29.00
C SER A 137 30.04 -25.67 -28.53
N GLN A 138 29.88 -24.38 -28.73
CA GLN A 138 30.81 -23.33 -28.31
C GLN A 138 30.43 -22.85 -26.89
N LYS A 139 31.46 -22.58 -26.09
CA LYS A 139 31.25 -21.97 -24.79
C LYS A 139 30.99 -20.48 -24.95
N VAL A 140 29.89 -20.01 -24.44
CA VAL A 140 29.54 -18.59 -24.42
C VAL A 140 29.56 -18.11 -22.97
N GLU A 141 30.41 -17.15 -22.68
CA GLU A 141 30.50 -16.51 -21.37
C GLU A 141 30.18 -15.03 -21.49
N MET A 142 29.21 -14.59 -20.67
CA MET A 142 28.80 -13.18 -20.55
C MET A 142 28.62 -12.81 -19.09
N VAL A 143 29.06 -11.62 -18.74
CA VAL A 143 28.86 -11.01 -17.43
C VAL A 143 28.08 -9.72 -17.62
N MET A 144 26.94 -9.59 -16.98
CA MET A 144 26.03 -8.46 -17.12
C MET A 144 25.77 -7.79 -15.78
N GLU A 145 25.69 -6.47 -15.77
CA GLU A 145 25.27 -5.72 -14.61
C GLU A 145 23.80 -5.33 -14.77
N VAL A 146 22.97 -5.69 -13.78
CA VAL A 146 21.55 -5.33 -13.70
C VAL A 146 21.36 -4.32 -12.60
N GLN A 147 20.76 -3.19 -12.93
CA GLN A 147 20.46 -2.10 -11.98
C GLN A 147 18.98 -1.78 -11.98
N VAL A 148 18.52 -1.13 -10.89
CA VAL A 148 17.18 -0.57 -10.77
C VAL A 148 17.25 0.93 -11.03
N GLY A 149 16.38 1.41 -11.89
CA GLY A 149 16.31 2.82 -12.26
C GLY A 149 14.89 3.24 -12.67
N ARG A 150 14.77 4.44 -13.23
CA ARG A 150 13.51 5.03 -13.69
C ARG A 150 13.61 5.48 -15.14
N GLY A 151 12.52 5.32 -15.90
CA GLY A 151 12.41 5.81 -17.25
C GLY A 151 13.42 5.14 -18.20
N PHE A 152 14.21 5.93 -18.91
CA PHE A 152 15.22 5.53 -19.88
C PHE A 152 16.56 6.17 -19.58
N LEU A 153 17.64 5.38 -19.66
CA LEU A 153 18.99 5.87 -19.50
C LEU A 153 19.82 5.40 -20.71
N PRO A 154 20.41 6.33 -21.50
CA PRO A 154 21.26 5.96 -22.63
C PRO A 154 22.56 5.31 -22.14
N GLY A 155 23.15 4.44 -22.97
CA GLY A 155 24.36 3.70 -22.63
C GLY A 155 25.53 4.61 -22.21
N ASP A 156 25.72 5.75 -22.87
CA ASP A 156 26.76 6.71 -22.51
C ASP A 156 26.65 7.22 -21.06
N ALA A 157 25.44 7.36 -20.53
CA ALA A 157 25.19 7.78 -19.17
C ALA A 157 25.42 6.64 -18.14
N ASN A 158 25.44 5.38 -18.60
CA ASN A 158 25.79 4.22 -17.78
C ASN A 158 27.32 4.05 -17.58
N LYS A 159 28.14 4.81 -18.33
CA LYS A 159 29.59 4.68 -18.31
C LYS A 159 30.18 5.12 -16.97
N LYS A 160 30.94 4.22 -16.35
CA LYS A 160 31.71 4.48 -15.11
C LYS A 160 33.16 4.86 -15.44
N ALA A 161 33.76 5.74 -14.63
CA ALA A 161 35.13 6.22 -14.89
C ALA A 161 36.21 5.11 -14.86
N ASP A 162 35.99 4.07 -14.01
CA ASP A 162 36.98 2.98 -13.80
C ASP A 162 36.52 1.67 -14.46
N GLN A 163 35.90 1.73 -15.64
CA GLN A 163 35.44 0.51 -16.30
C GLN A 163 36.59 -0.25 -16.98
N PRO A 164 36.63 -1.60 -16.85
CA PRO A 164 37.54 -2.44 -17.60
C PRO A 164 37.31 -2.33 -19.11
N ILE A 165 38.39 -2.55 -19.90
CA ILE A 165 38.29 -2.65 -21.36
C ILE A 165 37.42 -3.87 -21.71
N GLY A 166 36.57 -3.76 -22.77
CA GLY A 166 35.68 -4.82 -23.23
C GLY A 166 34.31 -4.84 -22.56
N VAL A 167 33.97 -3.86 -21.68
CA VAL A 167 32.61 -3.70 -21.16
C VAL A 167 31.80 -2.78 -22.07
N ILE A 168 30.74 -3.33 -22.64
CA ILE A 168 29.82 -2.65 -23.56
C ILE A 168 28.67 -2.07 -22.75
N GLN A 169 28.39 -0.78 -22.92
CA GLN A 169 27.27 -0.10 -22.27
C GLN A 169 25.99 -0.33 -23.05
N ILE A 170 24.90 -0.56 -22.31
CA ILE A 170 23.58 -0.83 -22.89
C ILE A 170 22.60 0.27 -22.48
N ASP A 171 21.86 0.79 -23.45
CA ASP A 171 20.70 1.66 -23.16
C ASP A 171 19.69 0.89 -22.32
N SER A 172 19.33 1.45 -21.19
CA SER A 172 18.51 0.76 -20.20
C SER A 172 17.09 1.31 -20.16
N ILE A 173 16.10 0.46 -20.43
CA ILE A 173 14.68 0.79 -20.34
C ILE A 173 14.17 0.27 -18.99
N PHE A 174 14.10 1.16 -18.01
CA PHE A 174 13.66 0.82 -16.66
C PHE A 174 12.15 0.81 -16.52
N SER A 175 11.41 1.66 -17.25
CA SER A 175 9.95 1.75 -17.11
C SER A 175 9.27 0.40 -17.36
N PRO A 176 8.48 -0.13 -16.40
CA PRO A 176 7.74 -1.37 -16.58
C PRO A 176 6.43 -1.18 -17.37
N VAL A 177 5.96 0.05 -17.51
CA VAL A 177 4.76 0.41 -18.24
C VAL A 177 5.11 0.80 -19.66
N THR A 178 4.53 0.08 -20.62
CA THR A 178 4.83 0.28 -22.05
C THR A 178 3.89 1.27 -22.73
N ARG A 179 2.64 1.30 -22.28
CA ARG A 179 1.62 2.17 -22.86
C ARG A 179 0.57 2.54 -21.83
N VAL A 180 0.11 3.79 -21.88
CA VAL A 180 -1.03 4.28 -21.09
C VAL A 180 -1.93 5.10 -21.98
N ARG A 181 -3.22 4.84 -21.93
CA ARG A 181 -4.29 5.61 -22.58
C ARG A 181 -5.30 6.01 -21.53
N TYR A 182 -5.81 7.23 -21.61
CA TYR A 182 -6.98 7.61 -20.83
C TYR A 182 -8.04 8.25 -21.75
N ALA A 183 -9.28 8.10 -21.38
CA ALA A 183 -10.43 8.70 -22.01
C ALA A 183 -11.38 9.24 -20.93
N ILE A 184 -12.13 10.26 -21.28
CA ILE A 184 -13.16 10.84 -20.44
C ILE A 184 -14.51 10.60 -21.09
N GLU A 185 -15.45 10.09 -20.32
CA GLU A 185 -16.86 9.93 -20.69
C GLU A 185 -17.70 10.77 -19.73
N ALA A 186 -18.91 11.15 -20.15
CA ALA A 186 -19.85 11.83 -19.28
C ALA A 186 -20.43 10.82 -18.26
N ALA A 187 -20.47 11.22 -16.99
CA ALA A 187 -21.11 10.47 -15.92
C ALA A 187 -22.35 11.21 -15.39
N ARG A 188 -23.33 10.47 -14.86
CA ARG A 188 -24.55 11.02 -14.30
C ARG A 188 -24.59 10.80 -12.80
N VAL A 189 -24.81 11.87 -12.05
CA VAL A 189 -25.08 11.83 -10.61
C VAL A 189 -26.45 12.48 -10.34
N GLY A 190 -27.43 11.68 -10.02
CA GLY A 190 -28.79 12.14 -9.83
C GLY A 190 -29.39 12.78 -11.09
N GLN A 191 -29.70 14.09 -11.04
CA GLN A 191 -30.23 14.86 -12.16
C GLN A 191 -29.13 15.54 -13.02
N ARG A 192 -27.88 15.59 -12.53
CA ARG A 192 -26.75 16.21 -13.23
C ARG A 192 -26.04 15.21 -14.12
N THR A 193 -25.65 15.62 -15.33
CA THR A 193 -24.98 14.80 -16.36
C THR A 193 -23.64 15.36 -16.76
N ASP A 194 -23.15 16.36 -16.03
CA ASP A 194 -21.93 17.12 -16.32
C ASP A 194 -20.70 16.64 -15.52
N TYR A 195 -20.76 15.45 -14.95
CA TYR A 195 -19.63 14.83 -14.29
C TYR A 195 -18.75 14.04 -15.26
N ASP A 196 -17.48 13.90 -14.92
CA ASP A 196 -16.51 13.12 -15.68
C ASP A 196 -16.41 11.68 -15.16
N LYS A 197 -16.33 10.72 -16.10
CA LYS A 197 -15.90 9.35 -15.85
C LYS A 197 -14.54 9.16 -16.49
N LEU A 198 -13.54 8.87 -15.67
CA LEU A 198 -12.19 8.59 -16.15
C LEU A 198 -12.05 7.10 -16.47
N ILE A 199 -11.69 6.81 -17.72
CA ILE A 199 -11.27 5.48 -18.16
C ILE A 199 -9.76 5.50 -18.37
N LEU A 200 -9.04 4.63 -17.67
CA LEU A 200 -7.59 4.50 -17.74
C LEU A 200 -7.24 3.09 -18.20
N GLU A 201 -6.55 2.98 -19.32
CA GLU A 201 -6.04 1.72 -19.87
C GLU A 201 -4.51 1.73 -19.78
N MET A 202 -3.94 0.64 -19.31
CA MET A 202 -2.49 0.50 -19.21
C MET A 202 -1.99 -0.88 -19.62
N TRP A 203 -0.80 -0.88 -20.20
CA TRP A 203 -0.08 -2.09 -20.60
C TRP A 203 1.27 -2.11 -19.91
N THR A 204 1.59 -3.25 -19.31
CA THR A 204 2.88 -3.50 -18.67
C THR A 204 3.65 -4.59 -19.40
N ASP A 205 4.94 -4.66 -19.20
CA ASP A 205 5.79 -5.72 -19.77
C ASP A 205 5.84 -7.01 -18.92
N GLY A 206 5.11 -7.04 -17.79
CA GLY A 206 5.01 -8.17 -16.86
C GLY A 206 5.98 -8.12 -15.69
N ARG A 207 6.88 -7.12 -15.62
CA ARG A 207 7.73 -6.87 -14.44
C ARG A 207 6.90 -6.42 -13.25
N LEU A 208 5.85 -5.66 -13.50
CA LEU A 208 4.93 -5.11 -12.51
C LEU A 208 3.49 -5.39 -12.93
N ASN A 209 2.62 -5.73 -11.98
CA ASN A 209 1.20 -5.89 -12.23
C ASN A 209 0.55 -4.51 -12.42
N PRO A 210 -0.44 -4.35 -13.32
CA PRO A 210 -1.15 -3.08 -13.50
C PRO A 210 -1.73 -2.48 -12.21
N ASP A 211 -2.29 -3.30 -11.30
CA ASP A 211 -2.83 -2.83 -10.03
C ASP A 211 -1.75 -2.22 -9.12
N GLU A 212 -0.58 -2.89 -9.05
CA GLU A 212 0.57 -2.38 -8.30
C GLU A 212 1.14 -1.11 -8.95
N ALA A 213 1.19 -1.06 -10.29
CA ALA A 213 1.67 0.10 -11.03
C ALA A 213 0.80 1.33 -10.77
N LEU A 214 -0.54 1.17 -10.83
CA LEU A 214 -1.47 2.25 -10.55
C LEU A 214 -1.38 2.74 -9.11
N LYS A 215 -1.28 1.82 -8.15
CA LYS A 215 -1.10 2.16 -6.73
C LYS A 215 0.18 2.97 -6.50
N GLN A 216 1.32 2.49 -7.01
CA GLN A 216 2.60 3.20 -6.87
C GLN A 216 2.57 4.58 -7.53
N ALA A 217 1.97 4.70 -8.72
CA ALA A 217 1.84 5.99 -9.40
C ALA A 217 0.98 6.99 -8.60
N SER A 218 -0.11 6.52 -8.01
CA SER A 218 -0.98 7.36 -7.17
C SER A 218 -0.28 7.80 -5.88
N GLU A 219 0.49 6.92 -5.24
CA GLU A 219 1.28 7.24 -4.05
C GLU A 219 2.39 8.26 -4.36
N ILE A 220 3.10 8.10 -5.48
CA ILE A 220 4.11 9.06 -5.94
C ILE A 220 3.48 10.44 -6.14
N LEU A 221 2.33 10.50 -6.84
CA LEU A 221 1.63 11.76 -7.09
C LEU A 221 1.18 12.42 -5.79
N SER A 222 0.57 11.66 -4.89
CA SER A 222 0.13 12.13 -3.57
C SER A 222 1.30 12.65 -2.74
N HIS A 223 2.45 11.94 -2.75
CA HIS A 223 3.65 12.37 -2.04
C HIS A 223 4.19 13.71 -2.55
N HIS A 224 4.17 13.95 -3.87
CA HIS A 224 4.59 15.24 -4.42
C HIS A 224 3.60 16.37 -4.10
N LEU A 225 2.30 16.06 -4.03
CA LEU A 225 1.27 17.04 -3.67
C LEU A 225 1.31 17.41 -2.18
N SER A 226 1.86 16.56 -1.31
CA SER A 226 1.94 16.80 0.14
C SER A 226 2.75 18.07 0.50
N VAL A 227 3.71 18.47 -0.34
CA VAL A 227 4.47 19.72 -0.15
C VAL A 227 3.55 20.93 -0.18
N PHE A 228 2.51 20.92 -1.00
CA PHE A 228 1.55 22.03 -1.12
C PHE A 228 0.52 22.04 0.01
N THR A 229 0.24 20.91 0.62
CA THR A 229 -0.68 20.82 1.77
C THR A 229 -0.05 21.22 3.07
N GLY A 230 1.30 21.24 3.16
CA GLY A 230 2.07 21.65 4.35
C GLY A 230 2.38 23.15 4.44
N ILE A 231 1.78 24.01 3.60
CA ILE A 231 2.09 25.46 3.58
C ILE A 231 1.53 26.17 4.82
N ASN A 232 0.39 25.72 5.36
CA ASN A 232 -0.24 26.27 6.56
C ASN A 232 -0.65 25.12 7.48
N ASP A 233 -0.53 25.35 8.81
CA ASP A 233 -1.01 24.40 9.84
C ASP A 233 -2.55 24.35 9.96
N GLU A 234 -3.27 25.15 9.17
CA GLU A 234 -4.72 25.13 9.16
C GLU A 234 -5.24 23.92 8.38
N ALA A 235 -5.90 23.01 9.08
CA ALA A 235 -6.53 21.84 8.46
C ALA A 235 -7.75 22.27 7.63
N PHE A 236 -7.76 21.90 6.37
CA PHE A 236 -8.95 21.97 5.51
C PHE A 236 -9.79 20.70 5.69
N GLU A 237 -11.07 20.84 5.97
CA GLU A 237 -12.02 19.74 6.03
C GLU A 237 -13.06 19.89 4.93
N PHE A 238 -13.20 18.85 4.11
CA PHE A 238 -14.30 18.77 3.14
C PHE A 238 -15.59 18.43 3.89
N GLU A 239 -16.70 19.02 3.47
CA GLU A 239 -17.99 18.87 4.14
C GLU A 239 -18.45 17.40 4.20
N GLN A 240 -18.12 16.60 3.18
CA GLN A 240 -18.40 15.15 3.16
C GLN A 240 -17.59 14.37 4.20
N ASP A 241 -16.28 14.67 4.31
CA ASP A 241 -15.41 14.00 5.27
C ASP A 241 -15.79 14.38 6.70
N ALA A 242 -16.27 15.61 6.91
CA ALA A 242 -16.81 16.05 8.20
C ALA A 242 -18.09 15.29 8.55
N LYS A 243 -19.06 15.17 7.63
CA LYS A 243 -20.29 14.40 7.85
C LYS A 243 -20.00 12.91 8.10
N ALA A 244 -19.13 12.29 7.30
CA ALA A 244 -18.76 10.89 7.50
C ALA A 244 -18.05 10.66 8.84
N LYS A 245 -17.22 11.61 9.29
CA LYS A 245 -16.60 11.56 10.63
C LYS A 245 -17.64 11.75 11.74
N ASP A 246 -18.58 12.68 11.55
CA ASP A 246 -19.64 12.92 12.52
C ASP A 246 -20.59 11.71 12.61
N GLU A 247 -20.99 11.12 11.50
CA GLU A 247 -21.81 9.88 11.47
C GLU A 247 -21.08 8.70 12.10
N ASN A 248 -19.78 8.50 11.81
CA ASN A 248 -18.96 7.48 12.45
C ASN A 248 -18.82 7.74 13.95
N ARG A 249 -18.62 9.00 14.34
CA ARG A 249 -18.52 9.39 15.75
C ARG A 249 -19.86 9.17 16.49
N GLU A 250 -20.99 9.48 15.86
CA GLU A 250 -22.31 9.20 16.42
C GLU A 250 -22.58 7.69 16.50
N ALA A 251 -22.18 6.92 15.49
CA ALA A 251 -22.31 5.47 15.49
C ALA A 251 -21.46 4.84 16.62
N GLN A 252 -20.20 5.28 16.76
CA GLN A 252 -19.34 4.87 17.86
C GLN A 252 -19.90 5.30 19.22
N ARG A 253 -20.42 6.52 19.34
CA ARG A 253 -21.06 7.02 20.56
C ARG A 253 -22.25 6.16 20.95
N LYS A 254 -23.13 5.82 20.01
CA LYS A 254 -24.26 4.93 20.25
C LYS A 254 -23.81 3.55 20.72
N LEU A 255 -22.81 2.97 20.05
CA LEU A 255 -22.27 1.67 20.39
C LEU A 255 -21.60 1.66 21.79
N LEU A 256 -20.79 2.65 22.11
CA LEU A 256 -20.12 2.77 23.39
C LEU A 256 -21.07 3.04 24.57
N ASN A 257 -22.20 3.71 24.32
CA ASN A 257 -23.23 3.99 25.32
C ASN A 257 -24.34 2.92 25.41
N THR A 258 -24.24 1.85 24.60
CA THR A 258 -25.13 0.69 24.72
C THR A 258 -25.00 0.08 26.11
N SER A 259 -26.15 -0.19 26.76
CA SER A 259 -26.19 -0.76 28.10
C SER A 259 -25.61 -2.17 28.13
N VAL A 260 -24.80 -2.47 29.15
CA VAL A 260 -24.27 -3.82 29.39
C VAL A 260 -25.39 -4.85 29.58
N ASN A 261 -26.57 -4.40 30.00
CA ASN A 261 -27.75 -5.28 30.19
C ASN A 261 -28.45 -5.68 28.86
N GLU A 262 -28.16 -4.97 27.77
CA GLU A 262 -28.65 -5.29 26.40
C GLU A 262 -27.81 -6.35 25.70
N ILE A 263 -26.65 -6.63 26.25
CA ILE A 263 -25.74 -7.65 25.74
C ILE A 263 -26.11 -8.99 26.39
N GLU A 264 -26.15 -10.03 25.58
CA GLU A 264 -26.43 -11.40 26.05
C GLU A 264 -25.26 -11.92 26.91
N LEU A 265 -25.15 -11.45 28.15
CA LEU A 265 -24.22 -11.92 29.17
C LEU A 265 -24.93 -12.84 30.16
N SER A 266 -24.17 -13.72 30.78
CA SER A 266 -24.69 -14.53 31.88
C SER A 266 -25.16 -13.64 33.04
N VAL A 267 -26.21 -14.05 33.74
CA VAL A 267 -26.75 -13.32 34.92
C VAL A 267 -25.68 -12.98 35.94
N ARG A 268 -24.66 -13.85 36.06
CA ARG A 268 -23.53 -13.64 36.99
C ARG A 268 -22.63 -12.49 36.49
N ALA A 269 -22.29 -12.48 35.18
CA ALA A 269 -21.44 -11.44 34.62
C ALA A 269 -22.14 -10.07 34.68
N ALA A 270 -23.43 -10.00 34.30
CA ALA A 270 -24.22 -8.77 34.36
C ALA A 270 -24.32 -8.23 35.81
N ASN A 271 -24.60 -9.07 36.81
CA ASN A 271 -24.68 -8.64 38.18
C ASN A 271 -23.33 -8.14 38.74
N CYS A 272 -22.21 -8.77 38.36
CA CYS A 272 -20.88 -8.30 38.74
C CYS A 272 -20.54 -6.93 38.13
N LEU A 273 -20.89 -6.71 36.87
CA LEU A 273 -20.66 -5.44 36.20
C LEU A 273 -21.52 -4.32 36.78
N ASN A 274 -22.80 -4.60 37.07
CA ASN A 274 -23.69 -3.64 37.71
C ASN A 274 -23.21 -3.27 39.13
N ASN A 275 -22.72 -4.24 39.92
CA ASN A 275 -22.15 -3.99 41.24
C ASN A 275 -20.84 -3.18 41.19
N ALA A 276 -20.10 -3.27 40.08
CA ALA A 276 -18.92 -2.47 39.83
C ALA A 276 -19.23 -1.10 39.20
N ASN A 277 -20.50 -0.70 39.05
CA ASN A 277 -20.97 0.50 38.38
C ASN A 277 -20.53 0.61 36.91
N ILE A 278 -20.35 -0.51 36.24
CA ILE A 278 -20.03 -0.58 34.81
C ILE A 278 -21.34 -0.77 34.05
N THR A 279 -21.91 0.32 33.54
CA THR A 279 -23.27 0.34 32.94
C THR A 279 -23.24 0.29 31.42
N THR A 280 -22.13 0.70 30.77
CA THR A 280 -22.05 0.80 29.32
C THR A 280 -20.86 0.00 28.76
N LEU A 281 -20.94 -0.35 27.46
CA LEU A 281 -19.87 -1.02 26.74
C LEU A 281 -18.56 -0.21 26.76
N GLY A 282 -18.64 1.11 26.66
CA GLY A 282 -17.47 1.98 26.71
C GLY A 282 -16.78 1.92 28.08
N HIS A 283 -17.53 1.94 29.18
CA HIS A 283 -16.96 1.76 30.53
C HIS A 283 -16.28 0.39 30.70
N LEU A 284 -16.87 -0.64 30.10
CA LEU A 284 -16.31 -1.99 30.14
C LEU A 284 -15.01 -2.10 29.34
N ALA A 285 -14.97 -1.55 28.13
CA ALA A 285 -13.79 -1.60 27.25
C ALA A 285 -12.60 -0.80 27.81
N MET A 286 -12.83 0.26 28.56
CA MET A 286 -11.78 1.03 29.22
C MET A 286 -11.09 0.28 30.37
N LYS A 287 -11.72 -0.76 30.94
CA LYS A 287 -11.14 -1.53 32.05
C LYS A 287 -10.14 -2.56 31.57
N SER A 288 -9.02 -2.66 32.27
CA SER A 288 -8.01 -3.69 32.01
C SER A 288 -8.43 -5.05 32.56
N GLU A 289 -7.90 -6.13 31.98
CA GLU A 289 -8.15 -7.50 32.49
C GLU A 289 -7.79 -7.65 33.94
N ALA A 290 -6.68 -7.01 34.36
CA ALA A 290 -6.22 -7.06 35.75
C ALA A 290 -7.17 -6.35 36.74
N GLU A 291 -7.83 -5.27 36.29
CA GLU A 291 -8.86 -4.59 37.09
C GLU A 291 -10.12 -5.40 37.17
N MET A 292 -10.53 -6.03 36.07
CA MET A 292 -11.73 -6.88 36.04
C MET A 292 -11.63 -8.07 37.01
N LEU A 293 -10.44 -8.67 37.12
CA LEU A 293 -10.20 -9.80 38.05
C LEU A 293 -10.19 -9.39 39.53
N LYS A 294 -10.10 -8.11 39.87
CA LYS A 294 -10.16 -7.61 41.26
C LYS A 294 -11.58 -7.48 41.79
N TYR A 295 -12.60 -7.52 40.92
CA TYR A 295 -13.98 -7.39 41.36
C TYR A 295 -14.49 -8.65 42.01
N ARG A 296 -15.23 -8.47 43.10
CA ARG A 296 -15.82 -9.57 43.90
C ARG A 296 -16.73 -10.46 43.06
N ASN A 297 -16.58 -11.77 43.18
CA ASN A 297 -17.33 -12.79 42.43
C ASN A 297 -17.07 -12.80 40.90
N PHE A 298 -16.02 -12.14 40.40
CA PHE A 298 -15.66 -12.11 38.98
C PHE A 298 -14.60 -13.19 38.66
N GLY A 299 -14.97 -14.21 37.91
CA GLY A 299 -14.11 -15.33 37.58
C GLY A 299 -13.54 -15.32 36.16
N LYS A 300 -12.53 -16.15 35.90
CA LYS A 300 -11.92 -16.32 34.58
C LYS A 300 -12.92 -16.68 33.47
N LYS A 301 -13.98 -17.45 33.81
CA LYS A 301 -15.03 -17.81 32.85
C LYS A 301 -15.85 -16.59 32.38
N SER A 302 -16.22 -15.70 33.32
CA SER A 302 -16.93 -14.47 33.01
C SER A 302 -16.06 -13.51 32.19
N LEU A 303 -14.76 -13.49 32.45
CA LEU A 303 -13.79 -12.70 31.65
C LEU A 303 -13.70 -13.19 30.20
N THR A 304 -13.68 -14.51 29.98
CA THR A 304 -13.68 -15.08 28.63
C THR A 304 -14.97 -14.74 27.87
N GLU A 305 -16.12 -14.88 28.53
CA GLU A 305 -17.44 -14.53 27.98
C GLU A 305 -17.50 -13.04 27.55
N ILE A 306 -17.03 -12.14 28.41
CA ILE A 306 -16.96 -10.70 28.10
C ILE A 306 -16.02 -10.42 26.94
N LYS A 307 -14.85 -11.07 26.87
CA LYS A 307 -13.95 -10.91 25.74
C LYS A 307 -14.54 -11.37 24.42
N GLU A 308 -15.26 -12.48 24.42
CA GLU A 308 -15.94 -12.98 23.22
C GLU A 308 -17.02 -12.00 22.77
N LYS A 309 -17.82 -11.48 23.71
CA LYS A 309 -18.85 -10.50 23.39
C LYS A 309 -18.29 -9.16 22.94
N LEU A 310 -17.24 -8.63 23.56
CA LEU A 310 -16.57 -7.40 23.08
C LEU A 310 -16.01 -7.55 21.66
N LYS A 311 -15.50 -8.74 21.32
CA LYS A 311 -15.03 -9.01 19.95
C LYS A 311 -16.16 -8.96 18.92
N GLU A 312 -17.36 -9.33 19.25
CA GLU A 312 -18.55 -9.21 18.36
C GLU A 312 -18.80 -7.75 17.99
N TYR A 313 -18.46 -6.82 18.89
CA TYR A 313 -18.56 -5.36 18.67
C TYR A 313 -17.26 -4.69 18.23
N ASN A 314 -16.22 -5.48 17.87
CA ASN A 314 -14.88 -5.00 17.51
C ASN A 314 -14.21 -4.15 18.62
N LEU A 315 -14.49 -4.45 19.88
CA LEU A 315 -13.89 -3.80 21.05
C LEU A 315 -12.96 -4.77 21.80
N SER A 316 -12.00 -4.20 22.53
CA SER A 316 -11.08 -4.96 23.41
C SER A 316 -10.98 -4.36 24.81
N LEU A 317 -10.65 -5.18 25.82
CA LEU A 317 -10.41 -4.68 27.17
C LEU A 317 -9.09 -3.88 27.22
N GLY A 318 -9.11 -2.75 27.93
CA GLY A 318 -7.96 -1.85 28.08
C GLY A 318 -7.80 -0.88 26.90
N GLU A 319 -8.81 -0.67 26.10
CA GLU A 319 -8.79 0.25 24.96
C GLU A 319 -8.87 1.70 25.45
N LYS A 320 -8.06 2.59 24.83
CA LYS A 320 -8.09 4.03 25.12
C LYS A 320 -9.24 4.66 24.36
N ILE A 321 -10.36 4.86 25.03
CA ILE A 321 -11.54 5.50 24.47
C ILE A 321 -11.54 6.96 24.90
N ASP A 322 -11.89 7.87 23.97
CA ASP A 322 -12.07 9.29 24.27
C ASP A 322 -13.28 9.49 25.20
N PRO A 323 -13.09 10.04 26.41
CA PRO A 323 -14.19 10.25 27.36
C PRO A 323 -15.32 11.12 26.82
N SER A 324 -15.07 11.94 25.78
CA SER A 324 -16.08 12.78 25.13
C SER A 324 -17.15 11.99 24.36
N LEU A 325 -16.91 10.71 24.10
CA LEU A 325 -17.84 9.82 23.42
C LEU A 325 -18.82 9.13 24.39
N LEU A 326 -18.58 9.23 25.70
CA LEU A 326 -19.42 8.62 26.73
C LEU A 326 -20.42 9.66 27.25
N ASP A 327 -21.68 9.24 27.42
CA ASP A 327 -22.75 10.11 27.94
C ASP A 327 -22.61 10.34 29.45
N SER A 328 -21.93 9.44 30.16
CA SER A 328 -21.60 9.59 31.56
C SER A 328 -20.11 9.30 31.81
N PRO A 329 -19.44 10.08 32.68
CA PRO A 329 -18.05 9.78 33.03
C PRO A 329 -17.98 8.45 33.79
N PRO A 330 -16.89 7.66 33.65
CA PRO A 330 -16.74 6.39 34.36
C PRO A 330 -16.79 6.64 35.87
N THR A 331 -17.83 6.12 36.50
CA THR A 331 -18.00 6.23 37.95
C THR A 331 -17.02 5.26 38.65
N PRO A 332 -16.29 5.70 39.70
CA PRO A 332 -15.44 4.77 40.43
C PRO A 332 -16.31 3.68 41.07
N PRO A 333 -15.84 2.44 41.08
CA PRO A 333 -16.56 1.35 41.70
C PRO A 333 -16.72 1.60 43.22
N PRO A 334 -17.85 1.20 43.84
CA PRO A 334 -18.06 1.35 45.25
C PRO A 334 -17.04 0.51 46.05
N ALA A 335 -16.71 0.93 47.28
CA ALA A 335 -15.65 0.31 48.07
C ALA A 335 -15.87 -1.19 48.32
N ASP A 336 -17.10 -1.63 48.35
CA ASP A 336 -17.52 -3.03 48.62
C ASP A 336 -17.44 -3.92 47.35
N ALA A 337 -17.07 -3.35 46.19
CA ALA A 337 -16.93 -4.09 44.94
C ALA A 337 -15.64 -4.91 44.84
N PHE A 338 -14.66 -4.67 45.74
CA PHE A 338 -13.35 -5.35 45.76
C PHE A 338 -13.26 -6.41 46.83
N GLU A 339 -12.56 -7.52 46.57
CA GLU A 339 -12.32 -8.59 47.58
C GLU A 339 -11.38 -8.18 48.69
N ASP A 340 -10.38 -7.29 48.41
CA ASP A 340 -9.29 -6.91 49.35
C ASP A 340 -9.24 -5.38 49.64
N GLY A 341 -10.35 -4.64 49.52
CA GLY A 341 -10.38 -3.19 49.69
C GLY A 341 -9.88 -2.40 48.46
N PRO A 342 -10.08 -1.09 48.42
CA PRO A 342 -9.71 -0.27 47.24
C PRO A 342 -8.18 -0.27 47.08
N PRO A 343 -7.67 -0.37 45.83
CA PRO A 343 -6.24 -0.32 45.56
C PRO A 343 -5.67 1.04 46.01
N ALA A 344 -4.57 1.03 46.74
CA ALA A 344 -3.87 2.22 47.19
C ALA A 344 -3.48 3.10 46.02
N GLY A 345 -4.14 4.26 45.84
CA GLY A 345 -3.84 5.22 44.75
C GLY A 345 -5.06 5.89 44.13
N ILE A 346 -6.28 5.58 44.48
CA ILE A 346 -7.46 6.33 44.06
C ILE A 346 -7.79 7.35 45.15
N GLU A 347 -7.31 8.59 45.01
CA GLU A 347 -7.86 9.71 45.80
C GLU A 347 -9.32 9.88 45.38
N ILE A 348 -10.23 9.56 46.27
CA ILE A 348 -11.66 9.82 46.16
C ILE A 348 -11.80 11.33 46.36
N ALA A 349 -11.91 12.08 45.25
CA ALA A 349 -12.31 13.47 45.33
C ALA A 349 -13.67 13.55 46.07
N PRO A 350 -13.84 14.42 47.06
CA PRO A 350 -15.09 14.56 47.75
C PRO A 350 -16.19 15.01 46.81
N PRO A 351 -17.45 14.59 46.96
CA PRO A 351 -18.54 15.02 46.14
C PRO A 351 -18.65 16.54 46.15
N ALA A 352 -18.66 17.19 44.99
CA ALA A 352 -18.97 18.60 44.88
C ALA A 352 -20.45 18.78 45.26
N GLY A 353 -20.67 19.10 46.52
CA GLY A 353 -21.96 19.31 47.09
C GLY A 353 -22.06 20.62 47.82
N LEU A 354 -23.01 21.44 47.34
CA LEU A 354 -23.69 22.51 48.07
C LEU A 354 -22.88 23.73 48.42
N ASN A 355 -22.88 24.70 47.55
CA ASN A 355 -22.83 26.09 47.95
C ASN A 355 -24.13 26.42 48.69
N ALA A 356 -24.06 26.54 50.01
CA ALA A 356 -24.99 27.31 50.82
C ALA A 356 -24.41 28.71 50.95
N ASP A 357 -25.19 29.70 50.50
CA ASP A 357 -25.31 31.09 50.89
C ASP A 357 -24.18 31.75 51.69
N GLN A 358 -23.56 32.76 51.12
CA GLN A 358 -23.69 34.20 51.47
C GLN A 358 -22.90 35.05 50.49
#